data_c882e428c06a98be86b4e7d477e9fb1a
#
_entry.id   c882e428c06a98be86b4e7d477e9fb1a
#
_cell.length_a   1.000
_cell.length_b   1.000
_cell.length_c   1.000
_cell.angle_alpha   90.00
_cell.angle_beta   90.00
_cell.angle_gamma   90.00
#
_symmetry.space_group_name_H-M   'P 1'
#
loop_
_entity.id
_entity.type
_entity.pdbx_description
1 polymer ?
#
loop_
_entity_poly.entity_id
_entity_poly.type
_entity_poly.pdbx_seq_one_letter_code
_entity_poly.pdbx_strand_id
1 'polypeptide(L)'
;MSQIDIAALLHHQPMFHQLSDAQIQALLPATREVRGQKGQVIFHRGDPCDGLYLVVYGRVKLAITSAQGAEKVIEIIHPGQSFAEAVMFLGTPCPVMAQFLEDGLLLQVDAQSIDQAMSADPAFARRLLAGLSMRLHSLIRDVERYSIE
;
A
#
# COMPACT_ATOMS: atom_id res chain seq x y z
N MET A 1 -2.53 18.05 -19.23
CA MET A 1 -2.39 17.50 -17.89
C MET A 1 -3.08 16.13 -17.87
N SER A 2 -2.32 15.10 -17.66
CA SER A 2 -2.89 13.76 -17.62
C SER A 2 -3.67 13.58 -16.32
N GLN A 3 -4.89 13.13 -16.44
CA GLN A 3 -5.67 12.73 -15.29
C GLN A 3 -5.54 11.24 -15.11
N ILE A 4 -5.17 10.83 -13.91
CA ILE A 4 -5.11 9.41 -13.57
C ILE A 4 -6.51 8.95 -13.15
N ASP A 5 -6.83 7.72 -13.52
CA ASP A 5 -8.08 7.10 -13.09
C ASP A 5 -7.84 6.43 -11.73
N ILE A 6 -8.06 7.17 -10.66
CA ILE A 6 -7.80 6.70 -9.30
C ILE A 6 -8.65 5.48 -8.98
N ALA A 7 -9.92 5.48 -9.38
CA ALA A 7 -10.82 4.35 -9.13
C ALA A 7 -10.29 3.07 -9.77
N ALA A 8 -9.85 3.14 -11.03
CA ALA A 8 -9.29 1.98 -11.72
C ALA A 8 -8.01 1.49 -11.07
N LEU A 9 -7.12 2.41 -10.68
CA LEU A 9 -5.87 2.07 -10.01
C LEU A 9 -6.13 1.36 -8.67
N LEU A 10 -7.07 1.87 -7.87
CA LEU A 10 -7.42 1.24 -6.60
C LEU A 10 -8.04 -0.15 -6.82
N HIS A 11 -8.99 -0.26 -7.77
CA HIS A 11 -9.69 -1.50 -8.03
C HIS A 11 -8.77 -2.60 -8.56
N HIS A 12 -7.68 -2.21 -9.20
CA HIS A 12 -6.68 -3.15 -9.72
C HIS A 12 -5.81 -3.75 -8.62
N GLN A 13 -5.75 -3.13 -7.45
CA GLN A 13 -4.95 -3.65 -6.33
C GLN A 13 -5.55 -4.94 -5.79
N PRO A 14 -4.71 -5.97 -5.50
CA PRO A 14 -5.21 -7.25 -4.98
C PRO A 14 -6.14 -7.08 -3.78
N MET A 15 -5.80 -6.19 -2.85
CA MET A 15 -6.60 -5.94 -1.66
C MET A 15 -7.99 -5.40 -1.97
N PHE A 16 -8.13 -4.57 -3.02
CA PHE A 16 -9.39 -3.93 -3.38
C PHE A 16 -10.11 -4.59 -4.54
N HIS A 17 -9.53 -5.66 -5.10
CA HIS A 17 -10.04 -6.26 -6.33
C HIS A 17 -11.46 -6.83 -6.19
N GLN A 18 -11.83 -7.28 -4.99
CA GLN A 18 -13.14 -7.86 -4.72
C GLN A 18 -14.21 -6.82 -4.37
N LEU A 19 -13.82 -5.56 -4.18
CA LEU A 19 -14.77 -4.49 -3.87
C LEU A 19 -15.65 -4.19 -5.08
N SER A 20 -16.91 -3.80 -4.83
CA SER A 20 -17.78 -3.32 -5.89
C SER A 20 -17.36 -1.92 -6.35
N ASP A 21 -17.86 -1.52 -7.53
CA ASP A 21 -17.59 -0.17 -8.03
C ASP A 21 -18.04 0.91 -7.04
N ALA A 22 -19.19 0.72 -6.40
CA ALA A 22 -19.71 1.65 -5.40
C ALA A 22 -18.77 1.73 -4.19
N GLN A 23 -18.22 0.60 -3.75
CA GLN A 23 -17.27 0.56 -2.63
C GLN A 23 -15.96 1.25 -2.99
N ILE A 24 -15.46 1.06 -4.20
CA ILE A 24 -14.28 1.78 -4.69
C ILE A 24 -14.55 3.29 -4.73
N GLN A 25 -15.72 3.69 -5.26
CA GLN A 25 -16.08 5.12 -5.32
C GLN A 25 -16.13 5.74 -3.92
N ALA A 26 -16.56 4.99 -2.92
CA ALA A 26 -16.61 5.46 -1.54
C ALA A 26 -15.21 5.74 -0.96
N LEU A 27 -14.15 5.13 -1.51
CA LEU A 27 -12.77 5.36 -1.07
C LEU A 27 -12.13 6.60 -1.70
N LEU A 28 -12.71 7.15 -2.78
CA LEU A 28 -12.07 8.27 -3.49
C LEU A 28 -11.89 9.50 -2.62
N PRO A 29 -12.88 9.92 -1.79
CA PRO A 29 -12.66 11.09 -0.91
C PRO A 29 -11.56 10.87 0.12
N ALA A 30 -11.23 9.61 0.43
CA ALA A 30 -10.19 9.23 1.39
C ALA A 30 -8.82 9.05 0.74
N THR A 31 -8.73 9.23 -0.57
CA THR A 31 -7.53 8.98 -1.36
C THR A 31 -6.96 10.31 -1.82
N ARG A 32 -5.65 10.50 -1.58
CA ARG A 32 -4.96 11.72 -2.01
C ARG A 32 -3.70 11.37 -2.79
N GLU A 33 -3.29 12.28 -3.66
CA GLU A 33 -2.04 12.17 -4.39
C GLU A 33 -0.90 12.69 -3.53
N VAL A 34 0.20 11.94 -3.50
CA VAL A 34 1.43 12.33 -2.81
C VAL A 34 2.55 12.35 -3.84
N ARG A 35 2.96 13.55 -4.24
CA ARG A 35 4.06 13.73 -5.17
C ARG A 35 5.35 13.88 -4.40
N GLY A 36 6.44 13.33 -4.94
CA GLY A 36 7.73 13.44 -4.30
C GLY A 36 8.87 13.46 -5.30
N GLN A 37 9.98 14.01 -4.83
CA GLN A 37 11.22 14.07 -5.59
C GLN A 37 12.16 12.97 -5.11
N LYS A 38 13.09 12.58 -5.98
CA LYS A 38 14.14 11.61 -5.64
C LYS A 38 14.78 11.98 -4.30
N GLY A 39 14.86 11.02 -3.40
CA GLY A 39 15.45 11.18 -2.07
C GLY A 39 14.50 11.66 -0.99
N GLN A 40 13.30 12.12 -1.35
CA GLN A 40 12.34 12.60 -0.37
C GLN A 40 11.81 11.45 0.46
N VAL A 41 11.82 11.62 1.79
CA VAL A 41 11.31 10.64 2.73
C VAL A 41 9.78 10.75 2.82
N ILE A 42 9.09 9.62 2.72
CA ILE A 42 7.64 9.52 2.81
C ILE A 42 7.25 9.41 4.29
N PHE A 43 7.90 8.50 5.01
CA PHE A 43 7.78 8.39 6.45
C PHE A 43 9.07 7.81 7.04
N HIS A 44 9.31 8.12 8.31
CA HIS A 44 10.43 7.61 9.07
C HIS A 44 10.00 6.40 9.90
N ARG A 45 10.96 5.56 10.24
CA ARG A 45 10.73 4.47 11.19
C ARG A 45 10.21 5.06 12.49
N GLY A 46 9.14 4.47 13.02
CA GLY A 46 8.50 4.92 14.26
C GLY A 46 7.38 5.92 14.08
N ASP A 47 7.21 6.47 12.87
CA ASP A 47 6.10 7.38 12.59
C ASP A 47 4.76 6.62 12.65
N PRO A 48 3.67 7.32 13.02
CA PRO A 48 2.33 6.72 12.91
C PRO A 48 2.05 6.33 11.46
N CYS A 49 1.34 5.21 11.27
CA CYS A 49 0.92 4.77 9.94
C CYS A 49 -0.48 5.31 9.67
N ASP A 50 -0.58 6.35 8.84
CA ASP A 50 -1.83 7.06 8.57
C ASP A 50 -2.64 6.47 7.42
N GLY A 51 -2.09 5.52 6.70
CA GLY A 51 -2.78 4.90 5.57
C GLY A 51 -1.88 3.96 4.80
N LEU A 52 -2.44 3.37 3.75
CA LEU A 52 -1.67 2.59 2.80
C LEU A 52 -1.32 3.42 1.58
N TYR A 53 -0.31 2.98 0.85
CA TYR A 53 0.20 3.70 -0.32
C TYR A 53 0.20 2.78 -1.54
N LEU A 54 -0.09 3.37 -2.70
CA LEU A 54 0.01 2.73 -4.01
C LEU A 54 0.95 3.55 -4.87
N VAL A 55 1.95 2.92 -5.46
CA VAL A 55 2.87 3.62 -6.37
C VAL A 55 2.23 3.73 -7.76
N VAL A 56 2.03 4.97 -8.23
CA VAL A 56 1.51 5.25 -9.57
C VAL A 56 2.67 5.28 -10.57
N TYR A 57 3.70 6.07 -10.28
CA TYR A 57 4.95 6.05 -11.02
C TYR A 57 6.11 6.40 -10.09
N GLY A 58 7.32 6.10 -10.54
CA GLY A 58 8.50 6.17 -9.70
C GLY A 58 8.66 4.87 -8.90
N ARG A 59 9.64 4.83 -8.01
CA ARG A 59 9.89 3.68 -7.15
C ARG A 59 10.16 4.15 -5.73
N VAL A 60 9.81 3.33 -4.77
CA VAL A 60 9.98 3.61 -3.34
C VAL A 60 10.87 2.54 -2.71
N LYS A 61 11.80 2.98 -1.89
CA LYS A 61 12.66 2.11 -1.10
C LYS A 61 12.12 2.02 0.32
N LEU A 62 11.98 0.78 0.82
CA LEU A 62 11.72 0.52 2.24
C LEU A 62 13.03 0.03 2.86
N ALA A 63 13.46 0.67 3.93
CA ALA A 63 14.76 0.39 4.51
C ALA A 63 14.77 0.58 6.02
N ILE A 64 15.71 -0.09 6.68
CA ILE A 64 16.03 0.11 8.10
C ILE A 64 17.47 0.56 8.21
N THR A 65 17.78 1.29 9.30
CA THR A 65 19.14 1.71 9.61
C THR A 65 19.60 0.93 10.83
N SER A 66 20.79 0.32 10.73
CA SER A 66 21.40 -0.41 11.84
C SER A 66 21.88 0.55 12.92
N ALA A 67 22.23 0.00 14.09
CA ALA A 67 22.81 0.77 15.18
C ALA A 67 24.11 1.46 14.77
N GLN A 68 24.84 0.91 13.79
CA GLN A 68 26.07 1.48 13.27
C GLN A 68 25.84 2.49 12.14
N GLY A 69 24.58 2.78 11.81
CA GLY A 69 24.24 3.73 10.77
C GLY A 69 24.20 3.14 9.36
N ALA A 70 24.41 1.85 9.18
CA ALA A 70 24.34 1.20 7.88
C ALA A 70 22.88 0.97 7.49
N GLU A 71 22.56 1.32 6.26
CA GLU A 71 21.21 1.13 5.72
C GLU A 71 21.08 -0.28 5.15
N LYS A 72 19.95 -0.91 5.45
CA LYS A 72 19.57 -2.18 4.85
C LYS A 72 18.26 -2.01 4.10
N VAL A 73 18.29 -2.19 2.80
CA VAL A 73 17.09 -2.13 1.96
C VAL A 73 16.31 -3.44 2.16
N ILE A 74 15.05 -3.30 2.58
CA ILE A 74 14.15 -4.42 2.81
C ILE A 74 13.41 -4.77 1.52
N GLU A 75 12.93 -3.74 0.81
CA GLU A 75 12.11 -3.95 -0.39
C GLU A 75 12.14 -2.70 -1.27
N ILE A 76 12.01 -2.91 -2.57
CA ILE A 76 11.78 -1.85 -3.55
C ILE A 76 10.36 -2.02 -4.07
N ILE A 77 9.57 -0.95 -3.98
CA ILE A 77 8.17 -0.95 -4.43
C ILE A 77 8.12 -0.28 -5.80
N HIS A 78 7.57 -0.99 -6.76
CA HIS A 78 7.45 -0.57 -8.17
C HIS A 78 6.06 -0.03 -8.48
N PRO A 79 5.89 0.68 -9.62
CA PRO A 79 4.56 1.12 -10.05
C PRO A 79 3.55 -0.02 -10.08
N GLY A 80 2.35 0.24 -9.58
CA GLY A 80 1.29 -0.75 -9.47
C GLY A 80 1.31 -1.57 -8.20
N GLN A 81 2.33 -1.42 -7.37
CA GLN A 81 2.44 -2.14 -6.09
C GLN A 81 2.06 -1.21 -4.94
N SER A 82 1.56 -1.82 -3.86
CA SER A 82 1.18 -1.11 -2.64
C SER A 82 2.14 -1.44 -1.49
N PHE A 83 2.15 -0.58 -0.48
CA PHE A 83 2.93 -0.83 0.74
C PHE A 83 2.26 -0.19 1.95
N ALA A 84 2.68 -0.61 3.15
CA ALA A 84 2.20 -0.14 4.45
C ALA A 84 0.81 -0.65 4.85
N GLU A 85 0.14 -1.47 4.03
CA GLU A 85 -1.19 -2.00 4.36
C GLU A 85 -1.16 -2.90 5.61
N ALA A 86 -0.15 -3.74 5.77
CA ALA A 86 -0.04 -4.61 6.94
C ALA A 86 0.14 -3.80 8.22
N VAL A 87 1.00 -2.79 8.18
CA VAL A 87 1.26 -1.89 9.31
C VAL A 87 -0.01 -1.15 9.70
N MET A 88 -0.74 -0.66 8.69
CA MET A 88 -2.00 0.06 8.88
C MET A 88 -3.02 -0.81 9.62
N PHE A 89 -3.22 -2.05 9.17
CA PHE A 89 -4.20 -2.95 9.81
C PHE A 89 -3.77 -3.43 11.19
N LEU A 90 -2.46 -3.58 11.41
CA LEU A 90 -1.94 -3.95 12.73
C LEU A 90 -2.00 -2.79 13.73
N GLY A 91 -2.12 -1.56 13.24
CA GLY A 91 -2.16 -0.38 14.11
C GLY A 91 -0.86 -0.07 14.80
N THR A 92 0.27 -0.50 14.24
CA THR A 92 1.60 -0.29 14.79
C THR A 92 2.29 0.88 14.11
N PRO A 93 3.32 1.49 14.75
CA PRO A 93 4.16 2.46 14.06
C PRO A 93 4.89 1.84 12.88
N CYS A 94 5.33 2.68 11.95
CA CYS A 94 6.08 2.22 10.78
C CYS A 94 7.38 1.53 11.22
N PRO A 95 7.61 0.27 10.84
CA PRO A 95 8.81 -0.46 11.24
C PRO A 95 10.03 -0.16 10.36
N VAL A 96 9.81 0.55 9.26
CA VAL A 96 10.82 0.89 8.26
C VAL A 96 10.69 2.35 7.86
N MET A 97 11.70 2.88 7.19
CA MET A 97 11.65 4.17 6.51
C MET A 97 11.23 3.92 5.05
N ALA A 98 10.42 4.82 4.49
CA ALA A 98 10.05 4.80 3.08
C ALA A 98 10.57 6.07 2.41
N GLN A 99 11.21 5.90 1.24
CA GLN A 99 11.88 7.01 0.56
C GLN A 99 11.76 6.85 -0.95
N PHE A 100 11.50 7.95 -1.65
CA PHE A 100 11.49 7.94 -3.11
C PHE A 100 12.89 7.66 -3.66
N LEU A 101 13.00 6.67 -4.53
CA LEU A 101 14.23 6.40 -5.27
C LEU A 101 14.38 7.30 -6.48
N GLU A 102 13.29 7.82 -6.99
CA GLU A 102 13.22 8.71 -8.14
C GLU A 102 11.96 9.57 -7.98
N ASP A 103 11.83 10.60 -8.80
CA ASP A 103 10.62 11.43 -8.79
C ASP A 103 9.41 10.54 -9.03
N GLY A 104 8.36 10.71 -8.24
CA GLY A 104 7.24 9.81 -8.29
C GLY A 104 5.92 10.38 -7.80
N LEU A 105 4.90 9.56 -7.94
CA LEU A 105 3.55 9.84 -7.48
C LEU A 105 3.00 8.61 -6.78
N LEU A 106 2.48 8.83 -5.58
CA LEU A 106 1.78 7.82 -4.80
C LEU A 106 0.32 8.22 -4.64
N LEU A 107 -0.53 7.23 -4.44
CA LEU A 107 -1.86 7.44 -3.87
C LEU A 107 -1.82 6.96 -2.43
N GLN A 108 -2.34 7.78 -1.51
CA GLN A 108 -2.50 7.39 -0.11
C GLN A 108 -3.97 7.23 0.19
N VAL A 109 -4.36 6.07 0.73
CA VAL A 109 -5.72 5.81 1.20
C VAL A 109 -5.71 5.88 2.72
N ASP A 110 -6.55 6.75 3.28
CA ASP A 110 -6.59 7.07 4.70
C ASP A 110 -7.04 5.86 5.53
N ALA A 111 -6.25 5.52 6.56
CA ALA A 111 -6.50 4.37 7.44
C ALA A 111 -7.84 4.48 8.17
N GLN A 112 -8.14 5.67 8.70
CA GLN A 112 -9.37 5.89 9.48
C GLN A 112 -10.61 5.73 8.59
N SER A 113 -10.53 6.17 7.35
CA SER A 113 -11.65 6.03 6.40
C SER A 113 -11.90 4.56 6.05
N ILE A 114 -10.84 3.77 5.93
CA ILE A 114 -10.98 2.32 5.71
C ILE A 114 -11.63 1.67 6.93
N ASP A 115 -11.20 2.02 8.14
CA ASP A 115 -11.80 1.51 9.37
C ASP A 115 -13.29 1.86 9.46
N GLN A 116 -13.65 3.09 9.12
CA GLN A 116 -15.04 3.53 9.12
C GLN A 116 -15.87 2.77 8.08
N ALA A 117 -15.32 2.54 6.90
CA ALA A 117 -16.00 1.78 5.86
C ALA A 117 -16.22 0.33 6.29
N MET A 118 -15.24 -0.28 6.96
CA MET A 118 -15.36 -1.64 7.47
C MET A 118 -16.44 -1.74 8.55
N SER A 119 -16.54 -0.75 9.42
CA SER A 119 -17.54 -0.71 10.50
C SER A 119 -18.96 -0.46 9.95
N ALA A 120 -19.07 0.37 8.93
CA ALA A 120 -20.37 0.77 8.37
C ALA A 120 -20.93 -0.25 7.39
N ASP A 121 -20.08 -1.04 6.74
CA ASP A 121 -20.48 -1.97 5.68
C ASP A 121 -19.78 -3.31 5.86
N PRO A 122 -20.45 -4.31 6.45
CA PRO A 122 -19.85 -5.64 6.62
C PRO A 122 -19.44 -6.30 5.31
N ALA A 123 -20.12 -5.99 4.20
CA ALA A 123 -19.75 -6.52 2.89
C ALA A 123 -18.41 -5.94 2.43
N PHE A 124 -18.13 -4.67 2.75
CA PHE A 124 -16.83 -4.06 2.47
C PHE A 124 -15.71 -4.84 3.18
N ALA A 125 -15.88 -5.07 4.48
CA ALA A 125 -14.88 -5.80 5.27
C ALA A 125 -14.66 -7.21 4.73
N ARG A 126 -15.73 -7.92 4.39
CA ARG A 126 -15.64 -9.28 3.84
C ARG A 126 -14.89 -9.32 2.51
N ARG A 127 -15.19 -8.38 1.62
CA ARG A 127 -14.54 -8.32 0.31
C ARG A 127 -13.08 -7.91 0.41
N LEU A 128 -12.76 -7.04 1.37
CA LEU A 128 -11.38 -6.67 1.66
C LEU A 128 -10.58 -7.89 2.13
N LEU A 129 -11.14 -8.68 3.04
CA LEU A 129 -10.54 -9.91 3.53
C LEU A 129 -10.37 -10.92 2.39
N ALA A 130 -11.35 -11.03 1.49
CA ALA A 130 -11.26 -11.90 0.33
C ALA A 130 -10.09 -11.51 -0.58
N GLY A 131 -9.90 -10.21 -0.83
CA GLY A 131 -8.78 -9.71 -1.63
C GLY A 131 -7.44 -10.04 -1.00
N LEU A 132 -7.30 -9.80 0.30
CA LEU A 132 -6.08 -10.13 1.04
C LEU A 132 -5.82 -11.64 1.04
N SER A 133 -6.86 -12.45 1.19
CA SER A 133 -6.74 -13.91 1.19
C SER A 133 -6.30 -14.43 -0.17
N MET A 134 -6.82 -13.87 -1.25
CA MET A 134 -6.39 -14.22 -2.60
C MET A 134 -4.93 -13.85 -2.83
N ARG A 135 -4.49 -12.71 -2.32
CA ARG A 135 -3.09 -12.28 -2.40
C ARG A 135 -2.18 -13.26 -1.66
N LEU A 136 -2.56 -13.65 -0.45
CA LEU A 136 -1.80 -14.61 0.35
C LEU A 136 -1.74 -15.97 -0.36
N HIS A 137 -2.86 -16.44 -0.90
CA HIS A 137 -2.91 -17.70 -1.63
C HIS A 137 -1.99 -17.69 -2.85
N SER A 138 -1.97 -16.59 -3.58
CA SER A 138 -1.07 -16.41 -4.72
C SER A 138 0.39 -16.49 -4.32
N LEU A 139 0.76 -15.85 -3.20
CA LEU A 139 2.13 -15.90 -2.68
C LEU A 139 2.55 -17.30 -2.27
N ILE A 140 1.65 -18.06 -1.65
CA ILE A 140 1.91 -19.45 -1.26
C ILE A 140 2.15 -20.30 -2.50
N ARG A 141 1.36 -20.14 -3.54
CA ARG A 141 1.53 -20.88 -4.79
C ARG A 141 2.88 -20.57 -5.45
N ASP A 142 3.31 -19.32 -5.40
CA ASP A 142 4.60 -18.93 -5.94
C ASP A 142 5.75 -19.61 -5.17
N VAL A 143 5.65 -19.67 -3.85
CA VAL A 143 6.64 -20.36 -3.01
C VAL A 143 6.70 -21.85 -3.35
N GLU A 144 5.55 -22.51 -3.48
CA GLU A 144 5.48 -23.91 -3.86
C GLU A 144 6.14 -24.17 -5.22
N ARG A 145 5.90 -23.28 -6.18
CA ARG A 145 6.47 -23.40 -7.52
C ARG A 145 8.00 -23.40 -7.48
N TYR A 146 8.57 -22.51 -6.68
CA TYR A 146 10.03 -22.41 -6.57
C TYR A 146 10.64 -23.53 -5.72
N SER A 147 9.90 -24.06 -4.76
CA SER A 147 10.41 -25.10 -3.85
C SER A 147 10.42 -26.50 -4.46
N ILE A 148 9.58 -26.76 -5.45
CA ILE A 148 9.43 -28.09 -6.06
C ILE A 148 10.46 -28.33 -7.17
N GLU A 149 11.01 -27.28 -7.73
CA GLU A 149 12.07 -27.40 -8.76
C GLU A 149 13.45 -27.80 -8.17
#